data_8c128e8431c240077f0c2fc0b1df9f01
#
_entry.id   8c128e8431c240077f0c2fc0b1df9f01
#
_cell.length_a   1.000
_cell.length_b   1.000
_cell.length_c   1.000
_cell.angle_alpha   90.00
_cell.angle_beta   90.00
_cell.angle_gamma   90.00
#
_symmetry.space_group_name_H-M   'P 1'
#
loop_
_entity.id
_entity.type
_entity.pdbx_description
1 polymer ?
#
loop_
_entity_poly.entity_id
_entity_poly.type
_entity_poly.pdbx_seq_one_letter_code
_entity_poly.pdbx_strand_id
1 'polypeptide(L)'
;MSEISLDSIAAASLVLAVLFALRYFLAMRRIFQEVPKPAGFGLAGYLKAPQRGAYGEDMEPNRRYASRQFHQGAVFLVVGLALFAYLLATGTPITLGQGI
;
A
#
# COMPACT_ATOMS: atom_id res chain seq x y z
N MET A 1 -17.59 -12.43 20.64
CA MET A 1 -16.83 -11.56 20.28
C MET A 1 -17.33 -10.34 20.39
N SER A 2 -16.79 -9.70 20.63
CA SER A 2 -17.20 -8.60 20.94
C SER A 2 -16.86 -7.51 20.08
N GLU A 3 -16.49 -6.47 20.56
CA GLU A 3 -16.28 -5.29 19.81
C GLU A 3 -15.00 -5.28 19.09
N ILE A 4 -14.96 -4.65 17.93
CA ILE A 4 -13.74 -4.38 17.20
C ILE A 4 -13.14 -3.11 17.76
N SER A 5 -11.92 -3.20 18.25
CA SER A 5 -11.24 -2.03 18.82
C SER A 5 -10.54 -1.23 17.73
N LEU A 6 -10.27 0.05 18.03
CA LEU A 6 -9.59 0.91 17.06
C LEU A 6 -8.18 0.45 16.76
N ASP A 7 -7.47 -0.11 17.76
CA ASP A 7 -6.13 -0.63 17.51
C ASP A 7 -6.16 -1.83 16.57
N SER A 8 -7.18 -2.67 16.66
CA SER A 8 -7.36 -3.79 15.72
C SER A 8 -7.65 -3.29 14.31
N ILE A 9 -8.48 -2.25 14.18
CA ILE A 9 -8.77 -1.66 12.89
C ILE A 9 -7.51 -1.03 12.29
N ALA A 10 -6.74 -0.33 13.11
CA ALA A 10 -5.49 0.27 12.66
C ALA A 10 -4.50 -0.80 12.19
N ALA A 11 -4.36 -1.87 12.96
CA ALA A 11 -3.47 -2.96 12.59
C ALA A 11 -3.92 -3.63 11.29
N ALA A 12 -5.21 -3.89 11.15
CA ALA A 12 -5.76 -4.48 9.93
C ALA A 12 -5.52 -3.58 8.73
N SER A 13 -5.69 -2.27 8.89
CA SER A 13 -5.43 -1.32 7.82
C SER A 13 -3.98 -1.36 7.37
N LEU A 14 -3.03 -1.43 8.32
CA LEU A 14 -1.62 -1.50 7.96
C LEU A 14 -1.27 -2.83 7.29
N VAL A 15 -1.86 -3.93 7.73
CA VAL A 15 -1.67 -5.23 7.07
C VAL A 15 -2.17 -5.17 5.64
N LEU A 16 -3.35 -4.60 5.41
CA LEU A 16 -3.87 -4.44 4.07
C LEU A 16 -2.97 -3.54 3.22
N ALA A 17 -2.43 -2.47 3.83
CA ALA A 17 -1.49 -1.59 3.12
C ALA A 17 -0.27 -2.39 2.65
N VAL A 18 0.27 -3.26 3.49
CA VAL A 18 1.41 -4.10 3.11
C VAL A 18 1.03 -5.05 1.98
N LEU A 19 -0.14 -5.67 2.05
CA LEU A 19 -0.59 -6.58 1.01
C LEU A 19 -0.75 -5.86 -0.33
N PHE A 20 -1.33 -4.67 -0.33
CA PHE A 20 -1.46 -3.89 -1.56
C PHE A 20 -0.09 -3.44 -2.07
N ALA A 21 0.83 -3.10 -1.16
CA ALA A 21 2.18 -2.72 -1.55
C ALA A 21 2.90 -3.89 -2.22
N LEU A 22 2.73 -5.11 -1.69
CA LEU A 22 3.31 -6.30 -2.31
C LEU A 22 2.72 -6.54 -3.69
N ARG A 23 1.40 -6.40 -3.84
CA ARG A 23 0.76 -6.55 -5.13
C ARG A 23 1.25 -5.50 -6.12
N TYR A 24 1.41 -4.27 -5.66
CA TYR A 24 1.95 -3.21 -6.49
C TYR A 24 3.37 -3.54 -6.94
N PHE A 25 4.22 -3.96 -6.01
CA PHE A 25 5.60 -4.30 -6.32
C PHE A 25 5.66 -5.45 -7.34
N LEU A 26 4.85 -6.49 -7.15
CA LEU A 26 4.82 -7.61 -8.07
C LEU A 26 4.31 -7.21 -9.44
N ALA A 27 3.32 -6.31 -9.50
CA ALA A 27 2.83 -5.80 -10.77
C ALA A 27 3.90 -5.01 -11.51
N MET A 28 4.64 -4.16 -10.79
CA MET A 28 5.74 -3.40 -11.38
C MET A 28 6.85 -4.32 -11.84
N ARG A 29 7.17 -5.35 -11.08
CA ARG A 29 8.16 -6.33 -11.47
C ARG A 29 7.77 -7.02 -12.77
N ARG A 30 6.48 -7.36 -12.92
CA ARG A 30 5.99 -7.98 -14.14
C ARG A 30 6.15 -7.03 -15.33
N ILE A 31 5.83 -5.74 -15.14
CA ILE A 31 6.01 -4.75 -16.19
C ILE A 31 7.48 -4.68 -16.61
N PHE A 32 8.39 -4.67 -15.65
CA PHE A 32 9.82 -4.55 -15.94
C PHE A 32 10.44 -5.82 -16.52
N GLN A 33 9.73 -6.92 -16.52
CA GLN A 33 10.16 -8.10 -17.27
C GLN A 33 9.95 -7.92 -18.77
N GLU A 34 8.98 -7.10 -19.15
CA GLU A 34 8.66 -6.84 -20.56
C GLU A 34 9.26 -5.53 -21.04
N VAL A 35 9.44 -4.56 -20.15
CA VAL A 35 9.87 -3.21 -20.48
C VAL A 35 11.07 -2.85 -19.61
N PRO A 36 12.14 -2.28 -20.17
CA PRO A 36 13.29 -1.88 -19.36
C PRO A 36 12.92 -0.82 -18.33
N LYS A 37 13.58 -0.88 -17.18
CA LYS A 37 13.39 0.16 -16.18
C LYS A 37 13.91 1.48 -16.70
N PRO A 38 13.22 2.59 -16.41
CA PRO A 38 13.76 3.91 -16.75
C PRO A 38 15.09 4.15 -16.04
N ALA A 39 15.96 4.93 -16.67
CA ALA A 39 17.22 5.29 -16.07
C ALA A 39 17.01 6.01 -14.76
N GLY A 40 17.78 5.66 -13.74
CA GLY A 40 17.64 6.26 -12.42
C GLY A 40 16.44 5.81 -11.62
N PHE A 41 15.72 4.80 -12.08
CA PHE A 41 14.58 4.28 -11.34
C PHE A 41 15.07 3.52 -10.12
N GLY A 42 14.64 3.99 -8.96
CA GLY A 42 15.02 3.37 -7.70
C GLY A 42 13.83 3.37 -6.76
N LEU A 43 14.11 3.34 -5.45
CA LEU A 43 13.05 3.34 -4.45
C LEU A 43 12.09 4.52 -4.64
N ALA A 44 12.63 5.70 -4.94
CA ALA A 44 11.78 6.87 -5.16
C ALA A 44 10.82 6.67 -6.33
N GLY A 45 11.24 5.93 -7.35
CA GLY A 45 10.36 5.62 -8.48
C GLY A 45 9.18 4.77 -8.08
N TYR A 46 9.38 3.83 -7.15
CA TYR A 46 8.28 3.01 -6.64
C TYR A 46 7.31 3.78 -5.76
N LEU A 47 7.73 4.92 -5.21
CA LEU A 47 6.87 5.72 -4.36
C LEU A 47 5.90 6.62 -5.14
N LYS A 48 5.95 6.55 -6.46
CA LYS A 48 5.03 7.29 -7.32
C LYS A 48 4.16 6.32 -8.09
N ALA A 49 2.88 6.66 -8.22
CA ALA A 49 1.99 5.85 -9.05
C ALA A 49 2.43 5.95 -10.51
N PRO A 50 2.42 4.84 -11.26
CA PRO A 50 2.79 4.88 -12.67
C PRO A 50 1.77 5.71 -13.45
N GLN A 51 2.29 6.57 -14.30
CA GLN A 51 1.46 7.47 -15.07
C GLN A 51 0.98 6.82 -16.36
N ARG A 52 -0.13 7.32 -16.86
CA ARG A 52 -0.72 6.81 -18.09
C ARG A 52 0.29 6.86 -19.23
N GLY A 53 0.42 5.75 -19.92
CA GLY A 53 1.32 5.67 -21.06
C GLY A 53 2.80 5.54 -20.73
N ALA A 54 3.15 5.46 -19.43
CA ALA A 54 4.55 5.43 -19.01
C ALA A 54 5.29 4.20 -19.56
N TYR A 55 4.61 3.08 -19.74
CA TYR A 55 5.22 1.83 -20.16
C TYR A 55 4.69 1.33 -21.50
N GLY A 56 4.02 2.18 -22.26
CA GLY A 56 3.50 1.83 -23.58
C GLY A 56 2.10 1.23 -23.52
N GLU A 57 1.45 1.18 -24.67
CA GLU A 57 0.06 0.71 -24.77
C GLU A 57 -0.09 -0.74 -24.36
N ASP A 58 0.87 -1.59 -24.69
CA ASP A 58 0.79 -3.01 -24.39
C ASP A 58 0.81 -3.26 -22.89
N MET A 59 1.42 -2.36 -22.12
CA MET A 59 1.51 -2.50 -20.67
C MET A 59 0.44 -1.70 -19.93
N GLU A 60 -0.47 -1.03 -20.64
CA GLU A 60 -1.49 -0.23 -19.97
C GLU A 60 -2.37 -1.00 -19.00
N PRO A 61 -2.86 -2.21 -19.34
CA PRO A 61 -3.63 -2.97 -18.34
C PRO A 61 -2.82 -3.26 -17.08
N ASN A 62 -1.55 -3.63 -17.22
CA ASN A 62 -0.69 -3.90 -16.09
C ASN A 62 -0.38 -2.62 -15.31
N ARG A 63 -0.17 -1.51 -16.02
CA ARG A 63 0.07 -0.22 -15.38
C ARG A 63 -1.14 0.23 -14.58
N ARG A 64 -2.35 0.06 -15.13
CA ARG A 64 -3.58 0.42 -14.42
C ARG A 64 -3.74 -0.41 -13.16
N TYR A 65 -3.45 -1.69 -13.25
CA TYR A 65 -3.51 -2.56 -12.10
C TYR A 65 -2.53 -2.11 -11.02
N ALA A 66 -1.27 -1.84 -11.41
CA ALA A 66 -0.26 -1.38 -10.47
C ALA A 66 -0.66 -0.05 -9.83
N SER A 67 -1.17 0.89 -10.62
CA SER A 67 -1.62 2.18 -10.10
C SER A 67 -2.74 2.01 -9.09
N ARG A 68 -3.69 1.12 -9.38
CA ARG A 68 -4.80 0.85 -8.47
C ARG A 68 -4.30 0.29 -7.15
N GLN A 69 -3.37 -0.68 -7.20
CA GLN A 69 -2.82 -1.25 -5.98
C GLN A 69 -2.05 -0.20 -5.19
N PHE A 70 -1.32 0.66 -5.87
CA PHE A 70 -0.60 1.75 -5.22
C PHE A 70 -1.55 2.67 -4.45
N HIS A 71 -2.62 3.12 -5.11
CA HIS A 71 -3.57 4.04 -4.47
C HIS A 71 -4.31 3.38 -3.31
N GLN A 72 -4.74 2.14 -3.47
CA GLN A 72 -5.43 1.44 -2.39
C GLN A 72 -4.51 1.22 -1.20
N GLY A 73 -3.26 0.85 -1.47
CA GLY A 73 -2.29 0.68 -0.39
C GLY A 73 -2.02 1.98 0.33
N ALA A 74 -1.91 3.09 -0.41
CA ALA A 74 -1.69 4.40 0.19
C ALA A 74 -2.85 4.81 1.09
N VAL A 75 -4.10 4.54 0.66
CA VAL A 75 -5.27 4.87 1.48
C VAL A 75 -5.23 4.09 2.79
N PHE A 76 -4.99 2.78 2.73
CA PHE A 76 -4.95 1.97 3.95
C PHE A 76 -3.78 2.35 4.84
N LEU A 77 -2.65 2.72 4.26
CA LEU A 77 -1.50 3.17 5.02
C LEU A 77 -1.83 4.46 5.78
N VAL A 78 -2.42 5.43 5.11
CA VAL A 78 -2.79 6.70 5.74
C VAL A 78 -3.81 6.46 6.85
N VAL A 79 -4.83 5.64 6.58
CA VAL A 79 -5.86 5.34 7.58
C VAL A 79 -5.24 4.66 8.80
N GLY A 80 -4.39 3.65 8.58
CA GLY A 80 -3.76 2.94 9.67
C GLY A 80 -2.87 3.84 10.52
N LEU A 81 -2.04 4.65 9.87
CA LEU A 81 -1.16 5.57 10.58
C LEU A 81 -1.95 6.63 11.34
N ALA A 82 -3.03 7.14 10.74
CA ALA A 82 -3.87 8.15 11.39
C ALA A 82 -4.53 7.57 12.64
N LEU A 83 -5.01 6.33 12.57
CA LEU A 83 -5.63 5.68 13.72
C LEU A 83 -4.63 5.44 14.83
N PHE A 84 -3.42 4.98 14.50
CA PHE A 84 -2.39 4.82 15.52
C PHE A 84 -1.99 6.16 16.14
N ALA A 85 -1.86 7.20 15.33
CA ALA A 85 -1.54 8.52 15.84
C ALA A 85 -2.62 9.02 16.81
N TYR A 86 -3.89 8.78 16.45
CA TYR A 86 -5.01 9.14 17.31
C TYR A 86 -4.94 8.38 18.64
N LEU A 87 -4.69 7.07 18.58
CA LEU A 87 -4.59 6.27 19.79
C LEU A 87 -3.45 6.73 20.69
N LEU A 88 -2.30 7.05 20.10
CA LEU A 88 -1.17 7.56 20.86
C LEU A 88 -1.47 8.92 21.47
N ALA A 89 -2.15 9.80 20.72
CA ALA A 89 -2.46 11.14 21.18
C ALA A 89 -3.46 11.13 22.32
N THR A 90 -4.39 10.15 22.34
CA THR A 90 -5.37 10.06 23.41
C THR A 90 -4.88 9.22 24.59
N GLY A 91 -3.67 8.67 24.49
CA GLY A 91 -3.13 7.84 25.55
C GLY A 91 -3.77 6.48 25.65
N THR A 92 -4.51 6.05 24.65
CA THR A 92 -5.17 4.77 24.64
C THR A 92 -4.12 3.65 24.50
N PRO A 93 -4.13 2.62 25.40
CA PRO A 93 -3.18 1.54 25.25
C PRO A 93 -3.41 0.75 23.97
N ILE A 94 -2.32 0.35 23.34
CA ILE A 94 -2.38 -0.49 22.15
C ILE A 94 -2.25 -1.93 22.59
N THR A 95 -3.26 -2.75 22.29
CA THR A 95 -3.34 -4.11 22.81
C THR A 95 -3.35 -5.11 21.66
N LEU A 96 -2.46 -4.95 20.72
CA LEU A 96 -2.48 -5.75 19.50
C LEU A 96 -2.34 -7.24 19.72
N GLY A 97 -1.72 -7.66 20.80
CA GLY A 97 -1.56 -9.07 21.08
C GLY A 97 -2.68 -9.69 21.89
N GLN A 98 -3.58 -8.88 22.40
CA GLN A 98 -4.63 -9.40 23.27
C GLN A 98 -5.81 -9.85 22.48
N GLY A 99 -6.29 -11.00 22.74
CA GLY A 99 -7.45 -11.53 22.04
C GLY A 99 -7.14 -12.05 20.65
N ILE A 100 -5.89 -12.11 20.32
CA ILE A 100 -5.48 -12.67 19.04
C ILE A 100 -4.99 -14.08 19.23
#